data_2ab75a4ab38a9c70cef2351b2da8711f
#
_entry.id   2ab75a4ab38a9c70cef2351b2da8711f
#
_cell.length_a   1.000
_cell.length_b   1.000
_cell.length_c   1.000
_cell.angle_alpha   90.00
_cell.angle_beta   90.00
_cell.angle_gamma   90.00
#
_symmetry.space_group_name_H-M   'P 1'
#
loop_
_entity.id
_entity.type
_entity.pdbx_description
1 polymer ?
#
loop_
_entity_poly.entity_id
_entity_poly.type
_entity_poly.pdbx_seq_one_letter_code
_entity_poly.pdbx_strand_id
1 'polypeptide(L)'
;MNTVIPYNNPHYRDYRPALGVPEDQIIPITDQLGFHPAMAPLKKYWDEGKLAIIQGIGYPNGSLSHFRSMDIWATCEPEELGLTGWLGSVIQDVDPKGENVLTGVNFGRGLPRSLAKEGVPVASVGDLGTYGLLTEIGAEAQRAEALDLFGRMYAPAIGQGVVDDYIRRTGIEALKGADILGTAPGMYKSEVEYPSSAMGGYLRDMAQVHNADFGTRVLFTTAPYNIFDTHANQAVGHANLLQDVSSSIDSFMADIRQLGKSDNVTLFFYSEFGRRAMDNGSGTDHGTGGVAFVLGDNVKGGLYGEYPSLEPNKLEDGGNLQHNVDFRSAYTTLLDGWMGLDAKAIIGGAFEPVPFL
;
A
#
# COMPACT_ATOMS: atom_id res chain seq x y z
N MET A 1 -18.50 -3.85 1.30
CA MET A 1 -19.66 -2.93 1.11
C MET A 1 -19.65 -1.70 2.01
N ASN A 2 -19.10 -1.73 3.24
CA ASN A 2 -19.20 -0.57 4.14
C ASN A 2 -18.12 0.51 3.94
N THR A 3 -17.16 0.33 3.06
CA THR A 3 -16.17 1.37 2.69
C THR A 3 -16.74 2.30 1.62
N VAL A 4 -17.20 1.72 0.52
CA VAL A 4 -18.02 2.37 -0.52
C VAL A 4 -19.39 1.70 -0.47
N ILE A 5 -20.41 2.47 -0.15
CA ILE A 5 -21.73 1.98 0.28
C ILE A 5 -22.73 2.16 -0.87
N PRO A 6 -23.35 1.09 -1.36
CA PRO A 6 -24.41 1.18 -2.37
C PRO A 6 -25.75 1.49 -1.68
N TYR A 7 -25.87 2.68 -1.10
CA TYR A 7 -26.94 3.06 -0.19
C TYR A 7 -28.34 3.07 -0.85
N ASN A 8 -28.39 3.21 -2.16
CA ASN A 8 -29.61 3.20 -2.94
C ASN A 8 -30.01 1.79 -3.42
N ASN A 9 -29.19 0.76 -3.11
CA ASN A 9 -29.50 -0.62 -3.44
C ASN A 9 -30.26 -1.28 -2.26
N PRO A 10 -31.49 -1.79 -2.45
CA PRO A 10 -32.28 -2.38 -1.38
C PRO A 10 -31.59 -3.55 -0.68
N HIS A 11 -30.86 -4.39 -1.44
CA HIS A 11 -30.14 -5.54 -0.88
C HIS A 11 -29.02 -5.13 0.09
N TYR A 12 -28.52 -3.89 0.04
CA TYR A 12 -27.53 -3.46 1.03
C TYR A 12 -28.08 -3.55 2.46
N ARG A 13 -29.32 -3.09 2.67
CA ARG A 13 -29.95 -3.15 3.99
C ARG A 13 -30.32 -4.58 4.38
N ASP A 14 -30.78 -5.38 3.43
CA ASP A 14 -31.12 -6.78 3.66
C ASP A 14 -29.92 -7.60 4.10
N TYR A 15 -28.74 -7.35 3.50
CA TYR A 15 -27.51 -8.07 3.79
C TYR A 15 -26.72 -7.52 4.98
N ARG A 16 -27.00 -6.30 5.41
CA ARG A 16 -26.31 -5.61 6.51
C ARG A 16 -27.28 -5.13 7.60
N PRO A 17 -28.12 -6.02 8.14
CA PRO A 17 -29.08 -5.64 9.17
C PRO A 17 -28.41 -5.13 10.45
N ALA A 18 -27.24 -5.65 10.81
CA ALA A 18 -26.48 -5.24 11.99
C ALA A 18 -25.37 -4.21 11.68
N LEU A 19 -24.79 -4.26 10.49
CA LEU A 19 -23.63 -3.44 10.12
C LEU A 19 -23.95 -2.33 9.11
N GLY A 20 -25.19 -2.21 8.65
CA GLY A 20 -25.58 -1.17 7.70
C GLY A 20 -25.39 0.22 8.30
N VAL A 21 -24.63 1.07 7.60
CA VAL A 21 -24.43 2.47 8.00
C VAL A 21 -25.75 3.24 7.84
N PRO A 22 -26.22 4.00 8.85
CA PRO A 22 -27.41 4.84 8.71
C PRO A 22 -27.32 5.77 7.50
N GLU A 23 -28.43 5.92 6.76
CA GLU A 23 -28.44 6.64 5.49
C GLU A 23 -28.06 8.11 5.65
N ASP A 24 -28.52 8.73 6.74
CA ASP A 24 -28.22 10.11 7.10
C ASP A 24 -26.76 10.38 7.48
N GLN A 25 -25.97 9.32 7.69
CA GLN A 25 -24.53 9.41 7.98
C GLN A 25 -23.65 9.14 6.76
N ILE A 26 -24.19 8.51 5.71
CA ILE A 26 -23.44 8.20 4.49
C ILE A 26 -23.05 9.49 3.78
N ILE A 27 -21.83 9.58 3.31
CA ILE A 27 -21.35 10.72 2.53
C ILE A 27 -21.54 10.42 1.05
N PRO A 28 -22.56 11.00 0.37
CA PRO A 28 -22.81 10.69 -1.03
C PRO A 28 -21.64 11.09 -1.93
N ILE A 29 -21.29 10.21 -2.88
CA ILE A 29 -20.35 10.47 -3.97
C ILE A 29 -21.02 10.43 -5.33
N THR A 30 -22.10 9.65 -5.45
CA THR A 30 -23.04 9.65 -6.57
C THR A 30 -24.46 9.51 -6.00
N ASP A 31 -25.46 9.43 -6.87
CA ASP A 31 -26.85 9.11 -6.52
C ASP A 31 -27.07 7.67 -6.03
N GLN A 32 -26.08 6.79 -6.18
CA GLN A 32 -26.15 5.37 -5.83
C GLN A 32 -25.13 4.96 -4.76
N LEU A 33 -24.00 5.64 -4.69
CA LEU A 33 -22.85 5.26 -3.86
C LEU A 33 -22.46 6.39 -2.93
N GLY A 34 -22.01 6.01 -1.75
CA GLY A 34 -21.45 6.94 -0.77
C GLY A 34 -20.29 6.35 0.01
N PHE A 35 -19.49 7.22 0.60
CA PHE A 35 -18.45 6.80 1.53
C PHE A 35 -19.02 6.51 2.91
N HIS A 36 -18.35 5.60 3.61
CA HIS A 36 -18.47 5.50 5.06
C HIS A 36 -18.16 6.87 5.71
N PRO A 37 -18.89 7.31 6.77
CA PRO A 37 -18.66 8.62 7.38
C PRO A 37 -17.21 8.86 7.84
N ALA A 38 -16.53 7.81 8.28
CA ALA A 38 -15.11 7.87 8.66
C ALA A 38 -14.15 8.15 7.49
N MET A 39 -14.63 8.14 6.25
CA MET A 39 -13.83 8.50 5.07
C MET A 39 -14.03 9.97 4.63
N ALA A 40 -14.65 10.79 5.47
CA ALA A 40 -14.84 12.22 5.20
C ALA A 40 -13.56 12.95 4.73
N PRO A 41 -12.35 12.68 5.27
CA PRO A 41 -11.12 13.31 4.79
C PRO A 41 -10.83 13.11 3.30
N LEU A 42 -11.29 11.99 2.72
CA LEU A 42 -11.04 11.68 1.30
C LEU A 42 -12.08 12.30 0.35
N LYS A 43 -13.21 12.83 0.88
CA LYS A 43 -14.30 13.40 0.05
C LYS A 43 -13.83 14.55 -0.82
N LYS A 44 -12.96 15.43 -0.30
CA LYS A 44 -12.42 16.55 -1.06
C LYS A 44 -11.67 16.12 -2.32
N TYR A 45 -10.89 15.02 -2.25
CA TYR A 45 -10.14 14.52 -3.42
C TYR A 45 -11.08 13.90 -4.46
N TRP A 46 -12.19 13.30 -4.02
CA TRP A 46 -13.25 12.90 -4.93
C TRP A 46 -13.86 14.10 -5.65
N ASP A 47 -14.18 15.17 -4.91
CA ASP A 47 -14.77 16.40 -5.47
C ASP A 47 -13.81 17.15 -6.39
N GLU A 48 -12.51 17.06 -6.13
CA GLU A 48 -11.46 17.59 -7.00
C GLU A 48 -11.22 16.75 -8.26
N GLY A 49 -11.84 15.56 -8.37
CA GLY A 49 -11.57 14.61 -9.46
C GLY A 49 -10.17 14.00 -9.40
N LYS A 50 -9.61 13.80 -8.20
CA LYS A 50 -8.26 13.29 -7.95
C LYS A 50 -8.25 11.93 -7.26
N LEU A 51 -9.41 11.37 -6.95
CA LEU A 51 -9.59 10.05 -6.36
C LEU A 51 -10.33 9.13 -7.31
N ALA A 52 -9.67 8.09 -7.79
CA ALA A 52 -10.25 6.99 -8.54
C ALA A 52 -10.62 5.84 -7.60
N ILE A 53 -11.80 5.27 -7.80
CA ILE A 53 -12.33 4.13 -7.05
C ILE A 53 -12.50 2.97 -8.03
N ILE A 54 -11.75 1.90 -7.84
CA ILE A 54 -11.84 0.68 -8.65
C ILE A 54 -12.76 -0.29 -7.94
N GLN A 55 -13.93 -0.52 -8.51
CA GLN A 55 -14.99 -1.33 -7.95
C GLN A 55 -14.86 -2.79 -8.41
N GLY A 56 -15.23 -3.74 -7.56
CA GLY A 56 -15.19 -5.15 -7.92
C GLY A 56 -13.78 -5.66 -8.28
N ILE A 57 -12.74 -5.08 -7.69
CA ILE A 57 -11.37 -5.51 -7.95
C ILE A 57 -11.08 -6.85 -7.26
N GLY A 58 -10.38 -7.73 -7.95
CA GLY A 58 -10.03 -9.06 -7.46
C GLY A 58 -9.28 -9.85 -8.52
N TYR A 59 -9.45 -11.16 -8.52
CA TYR A 59 -8.86 -12.08 -9.50
C TYR A 59 -9.67 -13.37 -9.59
N PRO A 60 -9.57 -14.12 -10.71
CA PRO A 60 -10.29 -15.39 -10.89
C PRO A 60 -9.96 -16.39 -9.77
N ASN A 61 -10.97 -17.14 -9.30
CA ASN A 61 -10.84 -18.14 -8.23
C ASN A 61 -10.26 -17.54 -6.94
N GLY A 62 -10.74 -16.37 -6.53
CA GLY A 62 -10.22 -15.58 -5.41
C GLY A 62 -10.07 -16.40 -4.12
N SER A 63 -8.88 -16.41 -3.55
CA SER A 63 -8.60 -17.09 -2.28
C SER A 63 -9.19 -16.32 -1.11
N LEU A 64 -9.80 -17.05 -0.18
CA LEU A 64 -10.29 -16.51 1.09
C LEU A 64 -9.24 -16.59 2.22
N SER A 65 -8.02 -17.01 1.90
CA SER A 65 -6.89 -17.04 2.83
C SER A 65 -6.07 -15.76 2.69
N HIS A 66 -5.89 -15.01 3.76
CA HIS A 66 -5.03 -13.83 3.79
C HIS A 66 -3.65 -14.12 3.21
N PHE A 67 -2.99 -15.18 3.68
CA PHE A 67 -1.63 -15.53 3.24
C PHE A 67 -1.56 -15.74 1.74
N ARG A 68 -2.50 -16.54 1.19
CA ARG A 68 -2.48 -16.83 -0.25
C ARG A 68 -2.88 -15.61 -1.08
N SER A 69 -3.90 -14.87 -0.66
CA SER A 69 -4.34 -13.70 -1.40
C SER A 69 -3.28 -12.59 -1.39
N MET A 70 -2.66 -12.34 -0.23
CA MET A 70 -1.53 -11.41 -0.13
C MET A 70 -0.34 -11.83 -1.01
N ASP A 71 -0.03 -13.14 -1.07
CA ASP A 71 1.01 -13.67 -1.97
C ASP A 71 0.67 -13.40 -3.43
N ILE A 72 -0.57 -13.66 -3.85
CA ILE A 72 -1.04 -13.42 -5.22
C ILE A 72 -0.93 -11.95 -5.61
N TRP A 73 -1.41 -11.03 -4.76
CA TRP A 73 -1.29 -9.58 -5.01
C TRP A 73 0.16 -9.11 -5.02
N ALA A 74 1.02 -9.76 -4.24
CA ALA A 74 2.43 -9.42 -4.17
C ALA A 74 3.24 -9.93 -5.38
N THR A 75 2.88 -11.09 -5.93
CA THR A 75 3.67 -11.77 -6.97
C THR A 75 3.01 -11.80 -8.34
N CYS A 76 1.71 -11.48 -8.42
CA CYS A 76 0.88 -11.59 -9.62
C CYS A 76 0.65 -13.04 -10.11
N GLU A 77 0.94 -14.05 -9.27
CA GLU A 77 0.87 -15.49 -9.62
C GLU A 77 -0.30 -16.20 -8.93
N PRO A 78 -1.50 -16.22 -9.54
CA PRO A 78 -2.67 -16.86 -8.92
C PRO A 78 -2.63 -18.39 -8.97
N GLU A 79 -1.92 -19.00 -9.94
CA GLU A 79 -1.91 -20.45 -10.16
C GLU A 79 -0.83 -21.16 -9.34
N GLU A 80 0.28 -20.48 -9.04
CA GLU A 80 1.41 -21.06 -8.30
C GLU A 80 1.94 -20.12 -7.21
N LEU A 81 2.86 -20.59 -6.38
CA LEU A 81 3.53 -19.74 -5.41
C LEU A 81 4.62 -18.93 -6.12
N GLY A 82 4.36 -17.64 -6.29
CA GLY A 82 5.33 -16.75 -6.89
C GLY A 82 6.58 -16.58 -6.00
N LEU A 83 7.74 -16.40 -6.61
CA LEU A 83 9.00 -16.20 -5.88
C LEU A 83 9.42 -14.74 -5.81
N THR A 84 8.94 -13.90 -6.73
CA THR A 84 9.38 -12.51 -6.90
C THR A 84 8.20 -11.57 -6.71
N GLY A 85 8.41 -10.54 -5.88
CA GLY A 85 7.45 -9.45 -5.73
C GLY A 85 7.47 -8.52 -6.94
N TRP A 86 6.30 -8.06 -7.39
CA TRP A 86 6.19 -7.19 -8.56
C TRP A 86 6.90 -5.84 -8.37
N LEU A 87 6.84 -5.25 -7.17
CA LEU A 87 7.58 -4.01 -6.84
C LEU A 87 9.09 -4.25 -6.77
N GLY A 88 9.53 -5.45 -6.35
CA GLY A 88 10.93 -5.84 -6.45
C GLY A 88 11.44 -5.85 -7.89
N SER A 89 10.59 -6.30 -8.84
CA SER A 89 10.89 -6.22 -10.27
C SER A 89 10.91 -4.77 -10.79
N VAL A 90 9.98 -3.94 -10.34
CA VAL A 90 9.97 -2.49 -10.62
C VAL A 90 11.28 -1.83 -10.17
N ILE A 91 11.72 -2.08 -8.93
CA ILE A 91 12.97 -1.53 -8.40
C ILE A 91 14.15 -1.95 -9.26
N GLN A 92 14.22 -3.22 -9.66
CA GLN A 92 15.28 -3.72 -10.53
C GLN A 92 15.28 -3.06 -11.91
N ASP A 93 14.11 -2.83 -12.51
CA ASP A 93 14.00 -2.21 -13.83
C ASP A 93 14.35 -0.72 -13.80
N VAL A 94 14.03 -0.03 -12.71
CA VAL A 94 14.38 1.38 -12.47
C VAL A 94 15.87 1.56 -12.18
N ASP A 95 16.45 0.64 -11.41
CA ASP A 95 17.89 0.64 -11.04
C ASP A 95 18.52 -0.72 -11.30
N PRO A 96 18.80 -1.06 -12.57
CA PRO A 96 19.32 -2.40 -12.96
C PRO A 96 20.66 -2.77 -12.34
N LYS A 97 21.44 -1.78 -11.92
CA LYS A 97 22.75 -1.98 -11.32
C LYS A 97 22.71 -2.02 -9.79
N GLY A 98 21.57 -1.64 -9.18
CA GLY A 98 21.44 -1.52 -7.73
C GLY A 98 22.37 -0.45 -7.15
N GLU A 99 22.54 0.67 -7.86
CA GLU A 99 23.43 1.77 -7.43
C GLU A 99 22.79 2.59 -6.30
N ASN A 100 21.45 2.69 -6.28
CA ASN A 100 20.71 3.40 -5.26
C ASN A 100 19.97 2.42 -4.34
N VAL A 101 20.50 2.21 -3.14
CA VAL A 101 19.90 1.32 -2.12
C VAL A 101 18.55 1.82 -1.58
N LEU A 102 18.14 3.03 -1.96
CA LEU A 102 16.87 3.68 -1.57
C LEU A 102 15.88 3.82 -2.73
N THR A 103 16.09 3.14 -3.85
CA THR A 103 15.12 3.10 -4.96
C THR A 103 13.76 2.58 -4.48
N GLY A 104 13.76 1.63 -3.54
CA GLY A 104 12.57 1.16 -2.81
C GLY A 104 12.74 1.27 -1.31
N VAL A 105 11.73 1.81 -0.60
CA VAL A 105 11.71 1.91 0.85
C VAL A 105 10.37 1.40 1.40
N ASN A 106 10.43 0.49 2.37
CA ASN A 106 9.30 0.02 3.14
C ASN A 106 9.24 0.74 4.49
N PHE A 107 8.06 1.23 4.86
CA PHE A 107 7.78 1.79 6.19
C PHE A 107 6.98 0.78 6.99
N GLY A 108 7.66 0.17 7.96
CA GLY A 108 7.19 -0.98 8.73
C GLY A 108 8.32 -1.96 8.98
N ARG A 109 8.03 -3.04 9.70
CA ARG A 109 9.02 -4.07 10.03
C ARG A 109 9.03 -5.18 8.99
N GLY A 110 10.22 -5.67 8.67
CA GLY A 110 10.43 -6.78 7.75
C GLY A 110 10.40 -6.35 6.28
N LEU A 111 10.59 -7.31 5.39
CA LEU A 111 10.53 -7.09 3.93
C LEU A 111 9.20 -7.63 3.40
N PRO A 112 8.27 -6.77 2.97
CA PRO A 112 7.03 -7.20 2.36
C PRO A 112 7.27 -8.02 1.09
N ARG A 113 6.44 -9.03 0.88
CA ARG A 113 6.54 -9.92 -0.28
C ARG A 113 6.54 -9.16 -1.62
N SER A 114 5.74 -8.11 -1.74
CA SER A 114 5.68 -7.28 -2.95
C SER A 114 7.02 -6.65 -3.35
N LEU A 115 7.89 -6.37 -2.37
CA LEU A 115 9.21 -5.77 -2.57
C LEU A 115 10.34 -6.80 -2.69
N ALA A 116 10.06 -8.07 -2.38
CA ALA A 116 11.08 -9.11 -2.29
C ALA A 116 11.50 -9.59 -3.68
N LYS A 117 12.77 -9.36 -4.04
CA LYS A 117 13.41 -9.93 -5.22
C LYS A 117 14.88 -10.18 -4.94
N GLU A 118 15.42 -11.33 -5.40
CA GLU A 118 16.82 -11.67 -5.22
C GLU A 118 17.76 -10.60 -5.82
N GLY A 119 18.70 -10.15 -5.04
CA GLY A 119 19.70 -9.15 -5.45
C GLY A 119 19.19 -7.70 -5.52
N VAL A 120 17.95 -7.44 -5.15
CA VAL A 120 17.37 -6.09 -5.11
C VAL A 120 17.36 -5.56 -3.67
N PRO A 121 18.12 -4.49 -3.38
CA PRO A 121 18.11 -3.90 -2.05
C PRO A 121 16.82 -3.12 -1.78
N VAL A 122 16.27 -3.29 -0.57
CA VAL A 122 15.13 -2.51 -0.07
C VAL A 122 15.38 -2.15 1.39
N ALA A 123 15.31 -0.87 1.71
CA ALA A 123 15.36 -0.43 3.10
C ALA A 123 14.00 -0.65 3.78
N SER A 124 13.99 -1.22 4.99
CA SER A 124 12.78 -1.36 5.82
C SER A 124 12.92 -0.55 7.09
N VAL A 125 12.07 0.46 7.25
CA VAL A 125 12.14 1.49 8.29
C VAL A 125 10.97 1.32 9.24
N GLY A 126 11.25 0.95 10.50
CA GLY A 126 10.21 0.86 11.53
C GLY A 126 9.85 2.23 12.13
N ASP A 127 10.83 3.10 12.24
CA ASP A 127 10.74 4.48 12.72
C ASP A 127 11.94 5.24 12.17
N LEU A 128 11.68 6.27 11.36
CA LEU A 128 12.75 7.01 10.68
C LEU A 128 13.60 7.84 11.66
N GLY A 129 13.01 8.33 12.73
CA GLY A 129 13.72 9.13 13.75
C GLY A 129 14.76 8.35 14.54
N THR A 130 14.59 7.02 14.62
CA THR A 130 15.53 6.10 15.28
C THR A 130 16.22 5.14 14.32
N TYR A 131 15.98 5.32 13.02
CA TYR A 131 16.54 4.45 11.98
C TYR A 131 18.05 4.63 11.86
N GLY A 132 18.77 3.51 11.85
CA GLY A 132 20.22 3.50 11.69
C GLY A 132 20.85 2.28 12.36
N LEU A 133 22.14 2.07 12.07
CA LEU A 133 22.93 1.04 12.76
C LEU A 133 23.52 1.61 14.05
N LEU A 134 23.45 0.79 15.12
CA LEU A 134 24.07 1.12 16.41
C LEU A 134 23.61 2.46 17.02
N THR A 135 22.35 2.85 16.75
CA THR A 135 21.76 4.10 17.27
C THR A 135 21.68 4.13 18.81
N GLU A 136 21.74 2.97 19.47
CA GLU A 136 21.75 2.85 20.93
C GLU A 136 23.08 3.31 21.55
N ILE A 137 24.16 3.46 20.75
CA ILE A 137 25.43 3.99 21.21
C ILE A 137 25.34 5.52 21.21
N GLY A 138 25.01 6.10 22.35
CA GLY A 138 24.81 7.54 22.50
C GLY A 138 26.09 8.40 22.39
N ALA A 139 27.27 7.79 22.58
CA ALA A 139 28.55 8.48 22.42
C ALA A 139 29.00 8.45 20.95
N GLU A 140 28.97 9.58 20.26
CA GLU A 140 29.24 9.71 18.83
C GLU A 140 30.60 9.09 18.42
N ALA A 141 31.65 9.30 19.18
CA ALA A 141 32.97 8.73 18.90
C ALA A 141 32.97 7.18 18.97
N GLN A 142 32.28 6.60 19.98
CA GLN A 142 32.18 5.15 20.11
C GLN A 142 31.32 4.55 19.02
N ARG A 143 30.24 5.23 18.63
CA ARG A 143 29.40 4.82 17.51
C ARG A 143 30.20 4.84 16.20
N ALA A 144 30.99 5.89 15.96
CA ALA A 144 31.83 5.97 14.77
C ALA A 144 32.87 4.84 14.70
N GLU A 145 33.54 4.49 15.82
CA GLU A 145 34.44 3.34 15.87
C GLU A 145 33.74 2.02 15.62
N ALA A 146 32.54 1.83 16.18
CA ALA A 146 31.76 0.61 15.97
C ALA A 146 31.25 0.49 14.52
N LEU A 147 30.85 1.59 13.87
CA LEU A 147 30.49 1.63 12.45
C LEU A 147 31.69 1.38 11.53
N ASP A 148 32.87 1.92 11.87
CA ASP A 148 34.12 1.61 11.12
C ASP A 148 34.47 0.12 11.23
N LEU A 149 34.36 -0.47 12.43
CA LEU A 149 34.54 -1.90 12.62
C LEU A 149 33.52 -2.71 11.81
N PHE A 150 32.26 -2.33 11.85
CA PHE A 150 31.20 -2.96 11.04
C PHE A 150 31.55 -2.88 9.54
N GLY A 151 31.87 -1.70 9.04
CA GLY A 151 32.28 -1.51 7.64
C GLY A 151 33.48 -2.39 7.25
N ARG A 152 34.46 -2.54 8.12
CA ARG A 152 35.63 -3.45 7.90
C ARG A 152 35.24 -4.92 7.91
N MET A 153 34.30 -5.33 8.74
CA MET A 153 33.80 -6.72 8.76
C MET A 153 33.08 -7.10 7.47
N TYR A 154 32.40 -6.15 6.85
CA TYR A 154 31.68 -6.33 5.59
C TYR A 154 32.49 -5.88 4.36
N ALA A 155 33.72 -5.38 4.54
CA ALA A 155 34.58 -5.03 3.43
C ALA A 155 34.91 -6.26 2.58
N PRO A 156 35.07 -6.11 1.25
CA PRO A 156 35.32 -7.25 0.36
C PRO A 156 36.56 -8.02 0.78
N ALA A 157 36.37 -9.24 1.24
CA ALA A 157 37.47 -10.19 1.36
C ALA A 157 37.51 -11.00 0.06
N ILE A 158 38.67 -11.04 -0.58
CA ILE A 158 38.88 -11.72 -1.84
C ILE A 158 38.59 -13.22 -1.65
N GLY A 159 37.68 -13.78 -2.47
CA GLY A 159 37.57 -15.22 -2.70
C GLY A 159 36.80 -16.04 -1.68
N GLN A 160 35.74 -15.52 -1.06
CA GLN A 160 35.01 -16.21 -0.01
C GLN A 160 33.70 -16.93 -0.46
N GLY A 161 33.27 -16.73 -1.69
CA GLY A 161 32.10 -17.41 -2.26
C GLY A 161 30.79 -16.61 -2.23
N VAL A 162 29.78 -17.10 -2.95
CA VAL A 162 28.52 -16.40 -3.26
C VAL A 162 27.75 -15.97 -2.00
N VAL A 163 27.73 -16.80 -0.96
CA VAL A 163 27.00 -16.50 0.30
C VAL A 163 27.70 -15.37 1.07
N ASP A 164 29.02 -15.41 1.19
CA ASP A 164 29.78 -14.38 1.87
C ASP A 164 29.69 -13.05 1.14
N ASP A 165 29.75 -13.04 -0.18
CA ASP A 165 29.62 -11.86 -1.01
C ASP A 165 28.23 -11.23 -0.86
N TYR A 166 27.17 -12.07 -0.83
CA TYR A 166 25.80 -11.61 -0.59
C TYR A 166 25.63 -10.96 0.79
N ILE A 167 26.08 -11.62 1.86
CA ILE A 167 25.97 -11.09 3.23
C ILE A 167 26.73 -9.77 3.36
N ARG A 168 27.93 -9.69 2.80
CA ARG A 168 28.78 -8.50 2.85
C ARG A 168 28.15 -7.32 2.11
N ARG A 169 27.68 -7.57 0.88
CA ARG A 169 26.99 -6.57 0.09
C ARG A 169 25.77 -6.03 0.83
N THR A 170 24.93 -6.93 1.34
CA THR A 170 23.74 -6.55 2.12
C THR A 170 24.09 -5.71 3.36
N GLY A 171 25.14 -6.05 4.10
CA GLY A 171 25.60 -5.27 5.26
C GLY A 171 26.07 -3.86 4.89
N ILE A 172 26.82 -3.71 3.80
CA ILE A 172 27.29 -2.40 3.31
C ILE A 172 26.11 -1.54 2.79
N GLU A 173 25.20 -2.14 2.05
CA GLU A 173 24.00 -1.48 1.54
C GLU A 173 23.09 -1.02 2.67
N ALA A 174 22.91 -1.85 3.70
CA ALA A 174 22.15 -1.48 4.91
C ALA A 174 22.78 -0.30 5.65
N LEU A 175 24.13 -0.28 5.77
CA LEU A 175 24.84 0.84 6.37
C LEU A 175 24.65 2.15 5.59
N LYS A 176 24.85 2.11 4.27
CA LYS A 176 24.67 3.27 3.39
C LYS A 176 23.22 3.78 3.43
N GLY A 177 22.27 2.87 3.31
CA GLY A 177 20.84 3.22 3.37
C GLY A 177 20.47 3.89 4.70
N ALA A 178 20.99 3.37 5.82
CA ALA A 178 20.73 3.92 7.14
C ALA A 178 21.30 5.34 7.30
N ASP A 179 22.54 5.57 6.86
CA ASP A 179 23.18 6.88 6.94
C ASP A 179 22.45 7.94 6.10
N ILE A 180 22.03 7.59 4.88
CA ILE A 180 21.30 8.52 4.01
C ILE A 180 19.91 8.82 4.58
N LEU A 181 19.11 7.78 4.90
CA LEU A 181 17.75 7.93 5.44
C LEU A 181 17.72 8.73 6.74
N GLY A 182 18.72 8.54 7.61
CA GLY A 182 18.85 9.28 8.87
C GLY A 182 18.96 10.80 8.70
N THR A 183 19.24 11.30 7.49
CA THR A 183 19.29 12.74 7.20
C THR A 183 17.92 13.33 6.82
N ALA A 184 16.95 12.51 6.39
CA ALA A 184 15.65 12.97 5.90
C ALA A 184 14.88 13.85 6.91
N PRO A 185 14.80 13.51 8.21
CA PRO A 185 14.10 14.34 9.18
C PRO A 185 14.68 15.76 9.30
N GLY A 186 15.99 15.90 9.17
CA GLY A 186 16.68 17.21 9.20
C GLY A 186 16.41 18.10 7.97
N MET A 187 16.03 17.50 6.87
CA MET A 187 15.70 18.19 5.60
C MET A 187 14.21 18.54 5.48
N TYR A 188 13.40 18.02 6.37
CA TYR A 188 11.95 18.16 6.33
C TYR A 188 11.47 19.30 7.23
N LYS A 189 10.62 20.16 6.66
CA LYS A 189 9.96 21.25 7.37
C LYS A 189 8.50 21.30 6.93
N SER A 190 7.60 20.88 7.78
CA SER A 190 6.17 20.94 7.55
C SER A 190 5.43 21.26 8.83
N GLU A 191 4.30 21.95 8.69
CA GLU A 191 3.38 22.27 9.78
C GLU A 191 2.16 21.33 9.77
N VAL A 192 2.11 20.37 8.84
CA VAL A 192 1.00 19.41 8.74
C VAL A 192 1.08 18.42 9.88
N GLU A 193 0.00 18.33 10.64
CA GLU A 193 -0.14 17.35 11.70
C GLU A 193 -0.65 16.03 11.14
N TYR A 194 -0.02 14.93 11.58
CA TYR A 194 -0.44 13.57 11.26
C TYR A 194 -1.12 12.91 12.47
N PRO A 195 -2.05 11.97 12.26
CA PRO A 195 -2.56 11.14 13.34
C PRO A 195 -1.41 10.50 14.13
N SER A 196 -1.57 10.39 15.45
CA SER A 196 -0.57 9.76 16.33
C SER A 196 -0.53 8.22 16.23
N SER A 197 -1.16 7.66 15.24
CA SER A 197 -1.16 6.23 14.92
C SER A 197 0.13 5.80 14.22
N ALA A 198 0.34 4.48 14.13
CA ALA A 198 1.44 3.93 13.35
C ALA A 198 1.32 4.29 11.86
N MET A 199 0.09 4.29 11.30
CA MET A 199 -0.15 4.67 9.90
C MET A 199 0.21 6.14 9.67
N GLY A 200 -0.22 7.05 10.55
CA GLY A 200 0.16 8.46 10.48
C GLY A 200 1.66 8.66 10.54
N GLY A 201 2.36 7.91 11.42
CA GLY A 201 3.81 7.90 11.51
C GLY A 201 4.48 7.44 10.22
N TYR A 202 4.05 6.33 9.63
CA TYR A 202 4.62 5.80 8.37
C TYR A 202 4.41 6.77 7.20
N LEU A 203 3.24 7.37 7.07
CA LEU A 203 2.99 8.31 5.98
C LEU A 203 3.76 9.62 6.16
N ARG A 204 3.98 10.08 7.40
CA ARG A 204 4.88 11.21 7.67
C ARG A 204 6.32 10.87 7.27
N ASP A 205 6.81 9.70 7.62
CA ASP A 205 8.16 9.25 7.28
C ASP A 205 8.33 9.12 5.76
N MET A 206 7.28 8.64 5.05
CA MET A 206 7.23 8.65 3.58
C MET A 206 7.36 10.08 3.01
N ALA A 207 6.64 11.05 3.58
CA ALA A 207 6.71 12.44 3.14
C ALA A 207 8.12 13.01 3.36
N GLN A 208 8.79 12.67 4.47
CA GLN A 208 10.16 13.08 4.75
C GLN A 208 11.14 12.51 3.72
N VAL A 209 11.05 11.21 3.41
CA VAL A 209 11.93 10.55 2.43
C VAL A 209 11.66 11.08 1.02
N HIS A 210 10.38 11.27 0.66
CA HIS A 210 10.03 11.85 -0.62
C HIS A 210 10.54 13.31 -0.75
N ASN A 211 10.40 14.11 0.31
CA ASN A 211 10.91 15.49 0.32
C ASN A 211 12.43 15.54 0.18
N ALA A 212 13.16 14.60 0.75
CA ALA A 212 14.62 14.57 0.73
C ALA A 212 15.23 14.26 -0.65
N ASP A 213 14.42 13.75 -1.59
CA ASP A 213 14.82 13.51 -3.00
C ASP A 213 16.03 12.57 -3.16
N PHE A 214 16.02 11.46 -2.43
CA PHE A 214 17.06 10.44 -2.48
C PHE A 214 17.00 9.54 -3.74
N GLY A 215 16.17 9.88 -4.72
CA GLY A 215 15.94 9.07 -5.91
C GLY A 215 15.02 7.87 -5.64
N THR A 216 14.29 7.89 -4.52
CA THR A 216 13.31 6.84 -4.18
C THR A 216 12.14 6.88 -5.17
N ARG A 217 11.80 5.71 -5.72
CA ARG A 217 10.73 5.55 -6.71
C ARG A 217 9.56 4.75 -6.18
N VAL A 218 9.80 3.90 -5.19
CA VAL A 218 8.79 3.04 -4.56
C VAL A 218 8.80 3.27 -3.05
N LEU A 219 7.69 3.78 -2.52
CA LEU A 219 7.41 3.90 -1.10
C LEU A 219 6.28 2.92 -0.76
N PHE A 220 6.49 2.07 0.22
CA PHE A 220 5.53 1.02 0.56
C PHE A 220 5.26 0.99 2.06
N THR A 221 4.02 0.71 2.43
CA THR A 221 3.64 0.36 3.80
C THR A 221 2.43 -0.56 3.82
N THR A 222 2.21 -1.22 4.91
CA THR A 222 0.98 -1.99 5.19
C THR A 222 0.35 -1.50 6.48
N ALA A 223 -0.97 -1.59 6.57
CA ALA A 223 -1.65 -1.38 7.84
C ALA A 223 -1.09 -2.35 8.90
N PRO A 224 -0.76 -1.88 10.11
CA PRO A 224 -0.21 -2.76 11.14
C PRO A 224 -1.20 -3.90 11.49
N TYR A 225 -0.72 -5.14 11.52
CA TYR A 225 -1.35 -6.29 12.21
C TYR A 225 -2.72 -6.78 11.73
N ASN A 226 -3.01 -6.90 10.41
CA ASN A 226 -4.30 -7.46 9.92
C ASN A 226 -5.55 -6.88 10.60
N ILE A 227 -5.48 -5.62 11.00
CA ILE A 227 -6.50 -4.97 11.84
C ILE A 227 -7.87 -4.81 11.14
N PHE A 228 -7.90 -4.89 9.80
CA PHE A 228 -9.14 -4.85 9.01
C PHE A 228 -9.87 -6.21 8.96
N ASP A 229 -9.29 -7.28 9.50
CA ASP A 229 -9.93 -8.61 9.58
C ASP A 229 -10.95 -8.68 10.72
N THR A 230 -12.05 -7.96 10.56
CA THR A 230 -13.06 -7.76 11.61
C THR A 230 -14.23 -8.74 11.46
N HIS A 231 -14.10 -9.95 12.01
CA HIS A 231 -15.17 -10.93 12.08
C HIS A 231 -16.19 -10.65 13.20
N ALA A 232 -15.85 -9.78 14.14
CA ALA A 232 -16.70 -9.36 15.25
C ALA A 232 -16.43 -7.90 15.62
N ASN A 233 -17.40 -7.22 16.24
CA ASN A 233 -17.33 -5.81 16.65
C ASN A 233 -16.92 -4.87 15.50
N GLN A 234 -17.30 -5.22 14.26
CA GLN A 234 -16.85 -4.53 13.06
C GLN A 234 -17.33 -3.09 12.98
N ALA A 235 -18.55 -2.78 13.43
CA ALA A 235 -19.13 -1.46 13.24
C ALA A 235 -18.20 -0.34 13.78
N VAL A 236 -17.74 -0.46 15.01
CA VAL A 236 -16.83 0.51 15.63
C VAL A 236 -15.39 0.33 15.17
N GLY A 237 -14.91 -0.92 15.14
CA GLY A 237 -13.53 -1.23 14.74
C GLY A 237 -13.21 -0.74 13.33
N HIS A 238 -14.05 -1.07 12.36
CA HIS A 238 -13.87 -0.67 10.96
C HIS A 238 -13.95 0.84 10.76
N ALA A 239 -14.88 1.52 11.48
CA ALA A 239 -14.98 2.97 11.44
C ALA A 239 -13.69 3.65 11.92
N ASN A 240 -13.14 3.21 13.05
CA ASN A 240 -11.88 3.76 13.58
C ASN A 240 -10.70 3.53 12.62
N LEU A 241 -10.62 2.35 12.00
CA LEU A 241 -9.57 2.02 11.04
C LEU A 241 -9.68 2.85 9.76
N LEU A 242 -10.90 3.01 9.22
CA LEU A 242 -11.13 3.88 8.07
C LEU A 242 -10.81 5.34 8.39
N GLN A 243 -11.14 5.82 9.59
CA GLN A 243 -10.82 7.18 10.02
C GLN A 243 -9.29 7.38 10.10
N ASP A 244 -8.57 6.43 10.69
CA ASP A 244 -7.12 6.50 10.81
C ASP A 244 -6.45 6.53 9.43
N VAL A 245 -6.76 5.58 8.56
CA VAL A 245 -6.20 5.51 7.20
C VAL A 245 -6.55 6.75 6.38
N SER A 246 -7.84 7.16 6.37
CA SER A 246 -8.26 8.30 5.57
C SER A 246 -7.66 9.63 6.05
N SER A 247 -7.56 9.84 7.36
CA SER A 247 -6.90 11.02 7.92
C SER A 247 -5.40 11.02 7.68
N SER A 248 -4.74 9.86 7.78
CA SER A 248 -3.31 9.74 7.51
C SER A 248 -2.98 10.03 6.05
N ILE A 249 -3.80 9.51 5.11
CA ILE A 249 -3.66 9.80 3.67
C ILE A 249 -3.93 11.28 3.40
N ASP A 250 -4.93 11.87 4.04
CA ASP A 250 -5.23 13.29 3.90
C ASP A 250 -4.07 14.17 4.36
N SER A 251 -3.48 13.88 5.53
CA SER A 251 -2.29 14.57 6.02
C SER A 251 -1.12 14.44 5.05
N PHE A 252 -0.87 13.22 4.53
CA PHE A 252 0.20 12.99 3.57
C PHE A 252 0.02 13.82 2.28
N MET A 253 -1.16 13.80 1.69
CA MET A 253 -1.44 14.58 0.47
C MET A 253 -1.35 16.09 0.69
N ALA A 254 -1.87 16.56 1.83
CA ALA A 254 -1.75 17.99 2.21
C ALA A 254 -0.30 18.40 2.36
N ASP A 255 0.51 17.55 2.98
CA ASP A 255 1.92 17.78 3.24
C ASP A 255 2.75 17.83 1.95
N ILE A 256 2.66 16.82 1.10
CA ILE A 256 3.42 16.82 -0.18
C ILE A 256 2.96 17.92 -1.13
N ARG A 257 1.69 18.35 -1.08
CA ARG A 257 1.20 19.53 -1.79
C ARG A 257 1.82 20.81 -1.23
N GLN A 258 1.86 20.97 0.10
CA GLN A 258 2.53 22.11 0.76
C GLN A 258 4.02 22.17 0.42
N LEU A 259 4.68 21.02 0.31
CA LEU A 259 6.09 20.91 -0.08
C LEU A 259 6.34 21.09 -1.59
N GLY A 260 5.28 21.23 -2.39
CA GLY A 260 5.37 21.37 -3.85
C GLY A 260 5.90 20.10 -4.56
N LYS A 261 5.61 18.91 -3.99
CA LYS A 261 6.13 17.62 -4.43
C LYS A 261 5.04 16.62 -4.82
N SER A 262 3.78 17.05 -4.93
CA SER A 262 2.63 16.15 -5.15
C SER A 262 2.51 15.66 -6.60
N ASP A 263 3.03 16.39 -7.59
CA ASP A 263 2.97 16.02 -9.02
C ASP A 263 3.68 14.70 -9.33
N ASN A 264 4.61 14.28 -8.47
CA ASN A 264 5.41 13.07 -8.63
C ASN A 264 4.93 11.90 -7.77
N VAL A 265 3.71 11.99 -7.21
CA VAL A 265 3.18 10.96 -6.31
C VAL A 265 1.84 10.45 -6.82
N THR A 266 1.72 9.14 -6.89
CA THR A 266 0.47 8.41 -7.07
C THR A 266 0.35 7.36 -5.97
N LEU A 267 -0.68 7.47 -5.14
CA LEU A 267 -0.99 6.49 -4.09
C LEU A 267 -1.95 5.45 -4.65
N PHE A 268 -1.60 4.18 -4.48
CA PHE A 268 -2.49 3.06 -4.72
C PHE A 268 -2.71 2.32 -3.40
N PHE A 269 -3.95 2.24 -2.92
CA PHE A 269 -4.28 1.56 -1.68
C PHE A 269 -5.43 0.59 -1.85
N TYR A 270 -5.23 -0.62 -1.31
CA TYR A 270 -6.07 -1.78 -1.55
C TYR A 270 -6.04 -2.76 -0.38
N SER A 271 -6.92 -3.72 -0.43
CA SER A 271 -6.89 -4.92 0.41
C SER A 271 -6.82 -6.16 -0.47
N GLU A 272 -6.33 -7.26 0.08
CA GLU A 272 -6.09 -8.51 -0.62
C GLU A 272 -7.35 -9.23 -1.08
N PHE A 273 -8.51 -8.91 -0.51
CA PHE A 273 -9.83 -9.38 -0.94
C PHE A 273 -10.96 -8.51 -0.36
N GLY A 274 -12.19 -8.74 -0.83
CA GLY A 274 -13.40 -8.16 -0.26
C GLY A 274 -13.98 -8.98 0.90
N ARG A 275 -15.18 -8.60 1.34
CA ARG A 275 -15.96 -9.31 2.36
C ARG A 275 -17.27 -9.78 1.77
N ARG A 276 -17.84 -10.88 2.30
CA ARG A 276 -19.18 -11.36 1.90
C ARG A 276 -20.22 -10.27 1.98
N ALA A 277 -21.24 -10.38 1.15
CA ALA A 277 -22.34 -9.42 1.13
C ALA A 277 -23.08 -9.38 2.47
N MET A 278 -23.39 -10.55 3.05
CA MET A 278 -24.09 -10.68 4.33
C MET A 278 -23.15 -10.39 5.51
N ASP A 279 -23.67 -9.78 6.54
CA ASP A 279 -23.02 -9.76 7.86
C ASP A 279 -23.36 -11.03 8.67
N ASN A 280 -22.54 -11.33 9.66
CA ASN A 280 -22.75 -12.44 10.59
C ASN A 280 -23.39 -11.99 11.93
N GLY A 281 -23.94 -10.77 11.95
CA GLY A 281 -24.54 -10.14 13.14
C GLY A 281 -23.57 -9.29 13.95
N SER A 282 -22.24 -9.40 13.74
CA SER A 282 -21.23 -8.62 14.48
C SER A 282 -20.06 -8.19 13.60
N GLY A 283 -19.79 -8.91 12.52
CA GLY A 283 -18.72 -8.68 11.57
C GLY A 283 -19.04 -9.29 10.21
N THR A 284 -18.02 -9.54 9.41
CA THR A 284 -18.15 -10.13 8.07
C THR A 284 -17.08 -11.17 7.82
N ASP A 285 -17.46 -12.21 7.10
CA ASP A 285 -16.53 -13.23 6.65
C ASP A 285 -15.77 -12.79 5.40
N HIS A 286 -14.68 -13.47 5.08
CA HIS A 286 -13.89 -13.24 3.88
C HIS A 286 -14.73 -13.46 2.62
N GLY A 287 -14.52 -12.60 1.62
CA GLY A 287 -15.15 -12.63 0.32
C GLY A 287 -14.14 -12.33 -0.80
N THR A 288 -14.59 -12.16 -2.02
CA THR A 288 -13.71 -12.04 -3.19
C THR A 288 -13.62 -10.62 -3.76
N GLY A 289 -14.66 -10.14 -4.43
CA GLY A 289 -14.65 -8.79 -5.04
C GLY A 289 -14.52 -7.68 -4.01
N GLY A 290 -13.48 -6.87 -4.13
CA GLY A 290 -13.14 -5.77 -3.24
C GLY A 290 -13.25 -4.39 -3.86
N VAL A 291 -12.61 -3.42 -3.23
CA VAL A 291 -12.44 -2.05 -3.72
C VAL A 291 -11.00 -1.63 -3.53
N ALA A 292 -10.46 -0.91 -4.52
CA ALA A 292 -9.18 -0.24 -4.41
C ALA A 292 -9.32 1.24 -4.79
N PHE A 293 -8.34 2.03 -4.39
CA PHE A 293 -8.35 3.46 -4.62
C PHE A 293 -7.01 3.91 -5.21
N VAL A 294 -7.07 4.89 -6.10
CA VAL A 294 -5.88 5.58 -6.60
C VAL A 294 -6.05 7.07 -6.37
N LEU A 295 -5.08 7.69 -5.75
CA LEU A 295 -5.11 9.11 -5.39
C LEU A 295 -3.83 9.80 -5.85
N GLY A 296 -3.97 10.97 -6.47
CA GLY A 296 -2.83 11.78 -6.91
C GLY A 296 -3.26 12.95 -7.78
N ASP A 297 -2.42 13.96 -7.89
CA ASP A 297 -2.76 15.16 -8.68
C ASP A 297 -2.84 14.88 -10.19
N ASN A 298 -2.22 13.79 -10.66
CA ASN A 298 -2.30 13.33 -12.05
C ASN A 298 -3.36 12.24 -12.29
N VAL A 299 -4.09 11.83 -11.25
CA VAL A 299 -5.14 10.83 -11.35
C VAL A 299 -6.41 11.44 -11.91
N LYS A 300 -7.03 10.75 -12.85
CA LYS A 300 -8.40 11.01 -13.32
C LYS A 300 -9.34 10.33 -12.32
N GLY A 301 -9.91 11.12 -11.40
CA GLY A 301 -10.86 10.61 -10.42
C GLY A 301 -12.15 10.12 -11.06
N GLY A 302 -12.84 9.24 -10.37
CA GLY A 302 -14.11 8.66 -10.81
C GLY A 302 -14.28 7.21 -10.40
N LEU A 303 -15.36 6.59 -10.88
CA LEU A 303 -15.64 5.17 -10.69
C LEU A 303 -15.11 4.36 -11.86
N TYR A 304 -14.38 3.29 -11.57
CA TYR A 304 -13.85 2.35 -12.55
C TYR A 304 -14.31 0.93 -12.20
N GLY A 305 -14.61 0.14 -13.22
CA GLY A 305 -15.31 -1.12 -13.05
C GLY A 305 -16.77 -0.90 -12.66
N GLU A 306 -17.48 -1.99 -12.42
CA GLU A 306 -18.86 -1.97 -11.97
C GLU A 306 -18.94 -2.32 -10.49
N TYR A 307 -19.87 -1.70 -9.77
CA TYR A 307 -20.16 -2.17 -8.41
C TYR A 307 -20.67 -3.62 -8.50
N PRO A 308 -20.09 -4.59 -7.77
CA PRO A 308 -20.53 -5.96 -7.84
C PRO A 308 -22.02 -6.10 -7.57
N SER A 309 -22.70 -6.90 -8.38
CA SER A 309 -24.13 -7.10 -8.24
C SER A 309 -24.47 -7.69 -6.86
N LEU A 310 -25.49 -7.12 -6.21
CA LEU A 310 -26.04 -7.64 -4.95
C LEU A 310 -27.25 -8.56 -5.16
N GLU A 311 -27.64 -8.84 -6.41
CA GLU A 311 -28.71 -9.78 -6.69
C GLU A 311 -28.37 -11.17 -6.16
N PRO A 312 -29.29 -11.86 -5.44
CA PRO A 312 -28.98 -13.15 -4.79
C PRO A 312 -28.43 -14.23 -5.73
N ASN A 313 -28.88 -14.23 -6.98
CA ASN A 313 -28.44 -15.18 -8.02
C ASN A 313 -27.12 -14.77 -8.70
N LYS A 314 -26.52 -13.67 -8.31
CA LYS A 314 -25.21 -13.17 -8.79
C LYS A 314 -24.12 -13.28 -7.73
N LEU A 315 -24.48 -13.65 -6.51
CA LEU A 315 -23.50 -13.93 -5.45
C LEU A 315 -22.92 -15.34 -5.64
N GLU A 316 -21.62 -15.47 -5.44
CA GLU A 316 -20.91 -16.75 -5.51
C GLU A 316 -20.74 -17.35 -4.12
N ASP A 317 -20.59 -18.67 -4.04
CA ASP A 317 -20.13 -19.46 -2.88
C ASP A 317 -20.51 -18.91 -1.49
N GLY A 318 -21.80 -18.77 -1.23
CA GLY A 318 -22.29 -18.37 0.10
C GLY A 318 -22.21 -16.85 0.36
N GLY A 319 -22.26 -16.06 -0.70
CA GLY A 319 -22.42 -14.60 -0.60
C GLY A 319 -21.18 -13.80 -0.98
N ASN A 320 -20.27 -14.37 -1.76
CA ASN A 320 -19.13 -13.65 -2.32
C ASN A 320 -19.59 -12.68 -3.42
N LEU A 321 -19.04 -11.47 -3.40
CA LEU A 321 -19.21 -10.51 -4.48
C LEU A 321 -18.28 -10.89 -5.64
N GLN A 322 -18.84 -10.97 -6.87
CA GLN A 322 -18.04 -11.27 -8.06
C GLN A 322 -17.08 -10.12 -8.37
N HIS A 323 -15.82 -10.44 -8.64
CA HIS A 323 -14.90 -9.45 -9.20
C HIS A 323 -15.25 -9.19 -10.67
N ASN A 324 -14.98 -7.98 -11.14
CA ASN A 324 -15.12 -7.59 -12.56
C ASN A 324 -13.92 -6.82 -13.08
N VAL A 325 -12.98 -6.46 -12.21
CA VAL A 325 -11.69 -5.88 -12.57
C VAL A 325 -10.59 -6.75 -11.99
N ASP A 326 -9.73 -7.29 -12.86
CA ASP A 326 -8.52 -7.99 -12.40
C ASP A 326 -7.54 -6.96 -11.80
N PHE A 327 -6.98 -7.22 -10.62
CA PHE A 327 -6.09 -6.27 -9.95
C PHE A 327 -4.84 -5.96 -10.80
N ARG A 328 -4.39 -6.90 -11.64
CA ARG A 328 -3.26 -6.71 -12.54
C ARG A 328 -3.53 -5.65 -13.62
N SER A 329 -4.81 -5.38 -13.93
CA SER A 329 -5.21 -4.25 -14.78
C SER A 329 -4.86 -2.90 -14.16
N ALA A 330 -5.02 -2.76 -12.84
CA ALA A 330 -4.58 -1.55 -12.13
C ALA A 330 -3.04 -1.43 -12.12
N TYR A 331 -2.34 -2.56 -11.91
CA TYR A 331 -0.87 -2.58 -11.98
C TYR A 331 -0.37 -2.22 -13.39
N THR A 332 -1.03 -2.71 -14.45
CA THR A 332 -0.71 -2.33 -15.83
C THR A 332 -0.75 -0.81 -16.01
N THR A 333 -1.81 -0.17 -15.51
CA THR A 333 -1.92 1.30 -15.61
C THR A 333 -0.80 2.02 -14.87
N LEU A 334 -0.46 1.56 -13.66
CA LEU A 334 0.63 2.15 -12.87
C LEU A 334 2.00 1.92 -13.52
N LEU A 335 2.24 0.75 -14.11
CA LEU A 335 3.51 0.41 -14.72
C LEU A 335 3.71 1.12 -16.07
N ASP A 336 2.79 0.92 -17.01
CA ASP A 336 2.89 1.50 -18.36
C ASP A 336 2.63 3.01 -18.33
N GLY A 337 1.55 3.44 -17.64
CA GLY A 337 1.06 4.82 -17.69
C GLY A 337 1.82 5.77 -16.76
N TRP A 338 2.17 5.34 -15.54
CA TRP A 338 2.83 6.19 -14.55
C TRP A 338 4.35 6.04 -14.54
N MET A 339 4.84 4.80 -14.53
CA MET A 339 6.26 4.54 -14.40
C MET A 339 7.01 4.42 -15.74
N GLY A 340 6.29 4.21 -16.85
CA GLY A 340 6.88 4.01 -18.17
C GLY A 340 7.66 2.70 -18.29
N LEU A 341 7.21 1.65 -17.58
CA LEU A 341 7.82 0.33 -17.55
C LEU A 341 6.96 -0.67 -18.34
N ASP A 342 7.54 -1.79 -18.77
CA ASP A 342 6.82 -2.88 -19.44
C ASP A 342 6.02 -3.71 -18.41
N ALA A 343 4.74 -3.39 -18.27
CA ALA A 343 3.87 -4.11 -17.34
C ALA A 343 3.84 -5.61 -17.62
N LYS A 344 3.76 -6.02 -18.89
CA LYS A 344 3.69 -7.43 -19.27
C LYS A 344 4.89 -8.24 -18.76
N ALA A 345 6.07 -7.68 -18.82
CA ALA A 345 7.29 -8.33 -18.35
C ALA A 345 7.31 -8.47 -16.81
N ILE A 346 6.76 -7.48 -16.09
CA ILE A 346 6.78 -7.43 -14.62
C ILE A 346 5.70 -8.31 -14.00
N ILE A 347 4.47 -8.28 -14.55
CA ILE A 347 3.31 -8.97 -13.96
C ILE A 347 2.92 -10.28 -14.64
N GLY A 348 3.76 -10.75 -15.59
CA GLY A 348 3.61 -12.08 -16.18
C GLY A 348 2.46 -12.23 -17.18
N GLY A 349 1.86 -11.13 -17.68
CA GLY A 349 0.75 -11.20 -18.62
C GLY A 349 0.29 -9.84 -19.15
N ALA A 350 -0.57 -9.85 -20.16
CA ALA A 350 -1.19 -8.64 -20.69
C ALA A 350 -2.59 -8.48 -20.10
N PHE A 351 -2.83 -7.39 -19.40
CA PHE A 351 -4.11 -7.04 -18.79
C PHE A 351 -4.56 -5.68 -19.30
N GLU A 352 -5.85 -5.57 -19.59
CA GLU A 352 -6.43 -4.31 -20.06
C GLU A 352 -6.28 -3.22 -18.99
N PRO A 353 -5.66 -2.08 -19.30
CA PRO A 353 -5.44 -1.04 -18.31
C PRO A 353 -6.74 -0.40 -17.83
N VAL A 354 -6.80 -0.01 -16.56
CA VAL A 354 -7.88 0.83 -16.01
C VAL A 354 -7.51 2.29 -16.23
N PRO A 355 -8.31 3.10 -16.98
CA PRO A 355 -7.85 4.40 -17.51
C PRO A 355 -7.94 5.54 -16.49
N PHE A 356 -7.35 5.37 -15.29
CA PHE A 356 -7.32 6.40 -14.24
C PHE A 356 -6.10 7.33 -14.30
N LEU A 357 -5.25 7.20 -15.31
CA LEU A 357 -4.11 8.09 -15.59
C LEU A 357 -4.27 8.81 -16.93
#